data_1e8e0362436665e1f7734d1333f87e51
#
_entry.id   1e8e0362436665e1f7734d1333f87e51
#
_cell.length_a   1.000
_cell.length_b   1.000
_cell.length_c   1.000
_cell.angle_alpha   90.00
_cell.angle_beta   90.00
_cell.angle_gamma   90.00
#
_symmetry.space_group_name_H-M   'P 1'
#
loop_
_entity.id
_entity.type
_entity.pdbx_description
1 polymer ?
#
loop_
_entity_poly.entity_id
_entity_poly.type
_entity_poly.pdbx_seq_one_letter_code
_entity_poly.pdbx_strand_id
1 'polypeptide(L)'
;MADSLGNFFHHSTHTNNWALLVCSSRFWFNYRHVANVLSLYRSLKRLGMPDSNIILMLADNIPCNGRNPSPASIFNNAYAHQNLYLEDTEVDYRGYEVAAESVVRILTGRMHPDTPRNKRLLSDRQSNVLIYLTGHGGDGYNELLLIADTCQSESMYQRVYSPRVLATSSSLVGEDSLSHHVDRSIGVYIIDR
;
A
#
# COMPACT_ATOMS: atom_id res chain seq x y z
N MET A 1 22.34 4.43 5.41
CA MET A 1 21.02 4.04 4.91
C MET A 1 20.91 4.15 3.38
N ALA A 2 21.37 5.27 2.77
CA ALA A 2 21.40 5.38 1.29
C ALA A 2 22.24 4.31 0.59
N ASP A 3 23.40 3.93 1.18
CA ASP A 3 24.30 2.92 0.62
C ASP A 3 23.72 1.50 0.67
N SER A 4 22.88 1.18 1.66
CA SER A 4 22.23 -0.14 1.75
C SER A 4 21.09 -0.31 0.73
N LEU A 5 20.36 0.75 0.43
CA LEU A 5 19.36 0.77 -0.65
C LEU A 5 20.03 0.64 -2.04
N GLY A 6 21.11 1.39 -2.27
CA GLY A 6 21.90 1.28 -3.50
C GLY A 6 22.39 -0.15 -3.73
N ASN A 7 22.98 -0.77 -2.71
CA ASN A 7 23.50 -2.13 -2.78
C ASN A 7 22.38 -3.19 -2.97
N PHE A 8 21.20 -2.99 -2.39
CA PHE A 8 20.06 -3.88 -2.58
C PHE A 8 19.60 -3.93 -4.04
N PHE A 9 19.56 -2.78 -4.71
CA PHE A 9 19.11 -2.70 -6.11
C PHE A 9 20.22 -2.95 -7.14
N HIS A 10 21.50 -2.72 -6.81
CA HIS A 10 22.62 -2.86 -7.76
C HIS A 10 23.03 -4.30 -8.08
N HIS A 11 22.66 -5.27 -7.29
CA HIS A 11 23.05 -6.67 -7.46
C HIS A 11 21.96 -7.60 -8.01
N SER A 12 20.78 -7.07 -8.37
CA SER A 12 19.70 -7.91 -8.83
C SER A 12 19.61 -7.96 -10.37
N THR A 13 19.86 -9.13 -10.94
CA THR A 13 19.46 -9.46 -12.30
C THR A 13 17.95 -9.75 -12.32
N HIS A 14 17.12 -8.77 -12.00
CA HIS A 14 15.67 -8.95 -12.01
C HIS A 14 15.10 -8.82 -13.43
N THR A 15 14.05 -9.56 -13.70
CA THR A 15 13.36 -9.55 -15.00
C THR A 15 12.06 -8.78 -14.98
N ASN A 16 11.42 -8.68 -13.82
CA ASN A 16 10.14 -7.98 -13.66
C ASN A 16 9.96 -7.44 -12.22
N ASN A 17 9.01 -6.54 -12.07
CA ASN A 17 8.67 -5.92 -10.81
C ASN A 17 7.18 -6.15 -10.51
N TRP A 18 6.88 -6.41 -9.24
CA TRP A 18 5.53 -6.60 -8.72
C TRP A 18 5.28 -5.65 -7.55
N ALA A 19 4.03 -5.30 -7.33
CA ALA A 19 3.62 -4.53 -6.16
C ALA A 19 2.36 -5.14 -5.52
N LEU A 20 2.38 -5.22 -4.19
CA LEU A 20 1.22 -5.51 -3.37
C LEU A 20 0.94 -4.27 -2.50
N LEU A 21 -0.15 -3.59 -2.80
CA LEU A 21 -0.55 -2.35 -2.16
C LEU A 21 -1.81 -2.58 -1.34
N VAL A 22 -1.72 -2.43 -0.03
CA VAL A 22 -2.79 -2.77 0.90
C VAL A 22 -3.20 -1.56 1.73
N CYS A 23 -4.46 -1.17 1.64
CA CYS A 23 -5.10 -0.28 2.58
C CYS A 23 -6.09 -1.07 3.44
N SER A 24 -5.74 -1.30 4.70
CA SER A 24 -6.57 -2.05 5.66
C SER A 24 -7.62 -1.20 6.36
N SER A 25 -7.53 0.12 6.22
CA SER A 25 -8.40 1.06 6.90
C SER A 25 -9.79 1.14 6.28
N ARG A 26 -10.80 1.24 7.17
CA ARG A 26 -12.20 1.46 6.84
C ARG A 26 -12.67 2.79 7.38
N PHE A 27 -13.85 3.22 6.97
CA PHE A 27 -14.52 4.44 7.38
C PHE A 27 -13.92 5.73 6.80
N TRP A 28 -14.79 6.73 6.63
CA TRP A 28 -14.49 8.01 6.01
C TRP A 28 -13.33 8.78 6.66
N PHE A 29 -13.19 8.74 7.96
CA PHE A 29 -12.12 9.47 8.68
C PHE A 29 -10.70 8.95 8.37
N ASN A 30 -10.58 7.79 7.73
CA ASN A 30 -9.33 7.20 7.25
C ASN A 30 -9.06 7.49 5.76
N TYR A 31 -9.67 8.52 5.21
CA TYR A 31 -9.49 8.97 3.82
C TYR A 31 -8.02 9.01 3.39
N ARG A 32 -7.15 9.55 4.26
CA ARG A 32 -5.70 9.69 4.00
C ARG A 32 -5.03 8.37 3.62
N HIS A 33 -5.37 7.26 4.23
CA HIS A 33 -4.77 5.96 3.92
C HIS A 33 -5.11 5.51 2.49
N VAL A 34 -6.32 5.76 2.03
CA VAL A 34 -6.71 5.48 0.65
C VAL A 34 -6.00 6.43 -0.32
N ALA A 35 -5.87 7.72 0.05
CA ALA A 35 -5.13 8.69 -0.74
C ALA A 35 -3.65 8.29 -0.87
N ASN A 36 -3.01 7.84 0.21
CA ASN A 36 -1.61 7.40 0.21
C ASN A 36 -1.39 6.20 -0.71
N VAL A 37 -2.19 5.13 -0.56
CA VAL A 37 -2.04 3.93 -1.39
C VAL A 37 -2.31 4.20 -2.87
N LEU A 38 -3.30 5.04 -3.19
CA LEU A 38 -3.60 5.42 -4.57
C LEU A 38 -2.53 6.34 -5.17
N SER A 39 -1.90 7.19 -4.36
CA SER A 39 -0.74 7.97 -4.79
C SER A 39 0.41 7.08 -5.24
N LEU A 40 0.72 6.05 -4.43
CA LEU A 40 1.77 5.09 -4.77
C LEU A 40 1.39 4.27 -6.00
N TYR A 41 0.15 3.76 -6.08
CA TYR A 41 -0.38 3.05 -7.25
C TYR A 41 -0.18 3.86 -8.54
N ARG A 42 -0.57 5.14 -8.52
CA ARG A 42 -0.39 6.05 -9.66
C ARG A 42 1.08 6.30 -10.00
N SER A 43 1.93 6.40 -8.99
CA SER A 43 3.37 6.58 -9.19
C SER A 43 4.00 5.37 -9.86
N LEU A 44 3.66 4.16 -9.44
CA LEU A 44 4.14 2.93 -10.04
C LEU A 44 3.68 2.77 -11.49
N LYS A 45 2.41 3.06 -11.79
CA LYS A 45 1.91 3.06 -13.18
C LYS A 45 2.65 4.08 -14.05
N ARG A 46 2.93 5.29 -13.53
CA ARG A 46 3.72 6.31 -14.22
C ARG A 46 5.16 5.88 -14.48
N LEU A 47 5.73 5.10 -13.58
CA LEU A 47 7.07 4.52 -13.74
C LEU A 47 7.11 3.32 -14.69
N GLY A 48 5.98 2.96 -15.29
CA GLY A 48 5.88 1.91 -16.31
C GLY A 48 5.57 0.52 -15.77
N MET A 49 5.21 0.38 -14.49
CA MET A 49 4.73 -0.91 -13.96
C MET A 49 3.36 -1.23 -14.55
N PRO A 50 3.19 -2.36 -15.23
CA PRO A 50 1.88 -2.74 -15.79
C PRO A 50 0.91 -3.06 -14.66
N ASP A 51 -0.37 -2.75 -14.87
CA ASP A 51 -1.42 -2.98 -13.88
C ASP A 51 -1.54 -4.44 -13.47
N SER A 52 -1.33 -5.35 -14.42
CA SER A 52 -1.28 -6.80 -14.17
C SER A 52 -0.24 -7.24 -13.13
N ASN A 53 0.73 -6.39 -12.81
CA ASN A 53 1.77 -6.65 -11.83
C ASN A 53 1.55 -5.86 -10.52
N ILE A 54 0.44 -5.16 -10.40
CA ILE A 54 0.06 -4.43 -9.19
C ILE A 54 -1.19 -5.08 -8.61
N ILE A 55 -1.11 -5.57 -7.39
CA ILE A 55 -2.27 -6.04 -6.65
C ILE A 55 -2.68 -4.93 -5.69
N LEU A 56 -3.85 -4.34 -5.93
CA LEU A 56 -4.40 -3.26 -5.10
C LEU A 56 -5.53 -3.78 -4.22
N MET A 57 -5.38 -3.59 -2.91
CA MET A 57 -6.35 -4.04 -1.91
C MET A 57 -6.89 -2.83 -1.13
N LEU A 58 -8.20 -2.58 -1.21
CA LEU A 58 -8.88 -1.49 -0.50
C LEU A 58 -9.99 -2.04 0.41
N ALA A 59 -9.83 -1.89 1.72
CA ALA A 59 -10.80 -2.41 2.71
C ALA A 59 -12.13 -1.64 2.72
N ASP A 60 -12.16 -0.42 2.16
CA ASP A 60 -13.39 0.38 2.07
C ASP A 60 -13.45 1.16 0.75
N ASN A 61 -14.66 1.42 0.30
CA ASN A 61 -14.91 2.19 -0.93
C ASN A 61 -15.04 3.69 -0.61
N ILE A 62 -13.94 4.29 -0.16
CA ILE A 62 -13.88 5.72 0.18
C ILE A 62 -14.22 6.62 -1.03
N PRO A 63 -13.80 6.32 -2.27
CA PRO A 63 -14.18 7.13 -3.43
C PRO A 63 -15.68 7.31 -3.60
N CYS A 64 -16.47 6.26 -3.32
CA CYS A 64 -17.92 6.27 -3.45
C CYS A 64 -18.64 6.42 -2.09
N ASN A 65 -17.94 6.87 -1.04
CA ASN A 65 -18.56 7.12 0.25
C ASN A 65 -19.55 8.30 0.15
N GLY A 66 -20.70 8.17 0.80
CA GLY A 66 -21.73 9.22 0.80
C GLY A 66 -21.31 10.55 1.43
N ARG A 67 -20.19 10.57 2.18
CA ARG A 67 -19.60 11.81 2.73
C ARG A 67 -18.61 12.47 1.76
N ASN A 68 -18.26 11.80 0.65
CA ASN A 68 -17.34 12.35 -0.33
C ASN A 68 -18.02 13.44 -1.14
N PRO A 69 -17.61 14.73 -1.04
CA PRO A 69 -18.21 15.82 -1.79
C PRO A 69 -17.90 15.74 -3.30
N SER A 70 -16.86 14.95 -3.66
CA SER A 70 -16.47 14.69 -5.04
C SER A 70 -16.57 13.19 -5.32
N PRO A 71 -17.75 12.66 -5.63
CA PRO A 71 -17.95 11.21 -5.85
C PRO A 71 -16.98 10.65 -6.89
N ALA A 72 -16.53 9.41 -6.65
CA ALA A 72 -15.56 8.71 -7.49
C ALA A 72 -14.22 9.43 -7.64
N SER A 73 -13.83 10.26 -6.66
CA SER A 73 -12.55 10.98 -6.67
C SER A 73 -11.83 10.86 -5.34
N ILE A 74 -10.50 10.80 -5.41
CA ILE A 74 -9.61 10.86 -4.25
C ILE A 74 -8.46 11.83 -4.56
N PHE A 75 -8.11 12.64 -3.60
CA PHE A 75 -7.04 13.64 -3.70
C PHE A 75 -6.06 13.48 -2.55
N ASN A 76 -4.78 13.66 -2.79
CA ASN A 76 -3.73 13.60 -1.76
C ASN A 76 -3.23 14.98 -1.31
N ASN A 77 -3.90 16.04 -1.71
CA ASN A 77 -3.54 17.41 -1.37
C ASN A 77 -4.81 18.28 -1.34
N ALA A 78 -4.97 19.11 -0.31
CA ALA A 78 -6.11 20.02 -0.14
C ALA A 78 -6.29 21.01 -1.30
N TYR A 79 -5.19 21.36 -1.98
CA TYR A 79 -5.20 22.32 -3.11
C TYR A 79 -4.94 21.66 -4.46
N ALA A 80 -4.61 20.38 -4.49
CA ALA A 80 -4.29 19.71 -5.72
C ALA A 80 -5.52 19.09 -6.34
N HIS A 81 -5.52 19.15 -7.58
CA HIS A 81 -6.63 18.91 -8.45
C HIS A 81 -6.43 17.64 -9.26
N GLN A 82 -5.46 16.79 -8.86
CA GLN A 82 -5.25 15.52 -9.52
C GLN A 82 -6.05 14.41 -8.82
N ASN A 83 -7.10 13.95 -9.48
CA ASN A 83 -7.81 12.77 -9.02
C ASN A 83 -6.92 11.53 -9.10
N LEU A 84 -6.79 10.80 -8.00
CA LEU A 84 -6.02 9.57 -7.91
C LEU A 84 -6.84 8.33 -8.26
N TYR A 85 -8.17 8.41 -8.16
CA TYR A 85 -9.10 7.33 -8.46
C TYR A 85 -9.72 7.58 -9.84
N LEU A 86 -9.10 7.03 -10.87
CA LEU A 86 -9.56 7.18 -12.26
C LEU A 86 -10.27 5.90 -12.73
N GLU A 87 -10.89 5.97 -13.90
CA GLU A 87 -11.63 4.86 -14.51
C GLU A 87 -10.76 3.61 -14.74
N ASP A 88 -9.47 3.80 -14.96
CA ASP A 88 -8.47 2.75 -15.13
C ASP A 88 -7.90 2.20 -13.81
N THR A 89 -8.47 2.55 -12.65
CA THR A 89 -8.02 2.03 -11.36
C THR A 89 -8.61 0.66 -11.11
N GLU A 90 -7.78 -0.38 -11.23
CA GLU A 90 -8.18 -1.75 -10.89
C GLU A 90 -7.96 -2.00 -9.39
N VAL A 91 -9.02 -2.37 -8.69
CA VAL A 91 -8.97 -2.79 -7.28
C VAL A 91 -9.26 -4.28 -7.23
N ASP A 92 -8.24 -5.09 -6.92
CA ASP A 92 -8.34 -6.54 -6.98
C ASP A 92 -9.05 -7.15 -5.78
N TYR A 93 -8.84 -6.57 -4.59
CA TYR A 93 -9.49 -7.00 -3.36
C TYR A 93 -10.21 -5.84 -2.71
N ARG A 94 -11.47 -6.08 -2.33
CA ARG A 94 -12.35 -5.04 -1.78
C ARG A 94 -12.99 -5.49 -0.48
N GLY A 95 -13.23 -4.52 0.41
CA GLY A 95 -14.03 -4.74 1.62
C GLY A 95 -13.47 -5.86 2.50
N TYR A 96 -14.26 -6.88 2.76
CA TYR A 96 -13.89 -7.99 3.65
C TYR A 96 -12.85 -8.95 3.07
N GLU A 97 -12.59 -8.90 1.76
CA GLU A 97 -11.48 -9.66 1.17
C GLU A 97 -10.11 -9.12 1.63
N VAL A 98 -10.06 -7.88 2.12
CA VAL A 98 -8.84 -7.26 2.65
C VAL A 98 -8.65 -7.65 4.10
N ALA A 99 -7.99 -8.78 4.29
CA ALA A 99 -7.67 -9.36 5.58
C ALA A 99 -6.21 -9.83 5.61
N ALA A 100 -5.63 -9.92 6.80
CA ALA A 100 -4.25 -10.41 6.97
C ALA A 100 -4.06 -11.80 6.34
N GLU A 101 -5.05 -12.68 6.48
CA GLU A 101 -5.03 -13.99 5.85
C GLU A 101 -4.92 -13.91 4.32
N SER A 102 -5.67 -13.01 3.68
CA SER A 102 -5.60 -12.80 2.23
C SER A 102 -4.21 -12.34 1.79
N VAL A 103 -3.61 -11.41 2.51
CA VAL A 103 -2.24 -10.93 2.27
C VAL A 103 -1.24 -12.09 2.37
N VAL A 104 -1.32 -12.88 3.44
CA VAL A 104 -0.44 -14.05 3.62
C VAL A 104 -0.63 -15.07 2.50
N ARG A 105 -1.87 -15.35 2.10
CA ARG A 105 -2.17 -16.28 0.99
C ARG A 105 -1.58 -15.80 -0.33
N ILE A 106 -1.69 -14.49 -0.64
CA ILE A 106 -1.09 -13.87 -1.83
C ILE A 106 0.41 -14.04 -1.81
N LEU A 107 1.07 -13.67 -0.71
CA LEU A 107 2.53 -13.70 -0.58
C LEU A 107 3.11 -15.12 -0.61
N THR A 108 2.35 -16.11 -0.12
CA THR A 108 2.79 -17.52 -0.08
C THR A 108 2.33 -18.34 -1.27
N GLY A 109 1.56 -17.74 -2.20
CA GLY A 109 1.00 -18.44 -3.35
C GLY A 109 -0.08 -19.47 -3.00
N ARG A 110 -0.58 -19.49 -1.75
CA ARG A 110 -1.59 -20.46 -1.27
C ARG A 110 -3.00 -20.01 -1.68
N MET A 111 -3.21 -19.86 -2.98
CA MET A 111 -4.47 -19.45 -3.56
C MET A 111 -5.24 -20.65 -4.11
N HIS A 112 -6.59 -20.52 -4.12
CA HIS A 112 -7.42 -21.55 -4.75
C HIS A 112 -7.09 -21.64 -6.25
N PRO A 113 -7.09 -22.85 -6.87
CA PRO A 113 -6.78 -23.02 -8.28
C PRO A 113 -7.57 -22.10 -9.23
N ASP A 114 -8.84 -21.84 -8.91
CA ASP A 114 -9.73 -21.00 -9.72
C ASP A 114 -9.60 -19.49 -9.46
N THR A 115 -8.68 -19.08 -8.57
CA THR A 115 -8.46 -17.65 -8.31
C THR A 115 -8.01 -16.95 -9.60
N PRO A 116 -8.64 -15.85 -10.01
CA PRO A 116 -8.26 -15.08 -11.20
C PRO A 116 -6.79 -14.62 -11.16
N ARG A 117 -6.17 -14.49 -12.33
CA ARG A 117 -4.74 -14.13 -12.44
C ARG A 117 -4.42 -12.78 -11.80
N ASN A 118 -5.27 -11.77 -11.95
CA ASN A 118 -5.09 -10.44 -11.36
C ASN A 118 -5.11 -10.45 -9.82
N LYS A 119 -5.67 -11.49 -9.20
CA LYS A 119 -5.65 -11.69 -7.74
C LYS A 119 -4.45 -12.50 -7.24
N ARG A 120 -3.49 -12.83 -8.10
CA ARG A 120 -2.32 -13.64 -7.75
C ARG A 120 -1.03 -12.88 -7.92
N LEU A 121 -0.16 -12.97 -6.94
CA LEU A 121 1.23 -12.53 -7.05
C LEU A 121 2.00 -13.62 -7.82
N LEU A 122 2.19 -13.40 -9.11
CA LEU A 122 2.86 -14.35 -10.00
C LEU A 122 4.37 -14.04 -10.13
N SER A 123 4.96 -13.55 -9.04
CA SER A 123 6.40 -13.31 -8.94
C SER A 123 7.19 -14.61 -8.91
N ASP A 124 8.42 -14.55 -9.38
CA ASP A 124 9.40 -15.64 -9.37
C ASP A 124 10.70 -15.23 -8.67
N ARG A 125 11.73 -16.05 -8.78
CA ARG A 125 13.04 -15.81 -8.15
C ARG A 125 13.80 -14.61 -8.73
N GLN A 126 13.39 -14.12 -9.89
CA GLN A 126 13.98 -12.97 -10.58
C GLN A 126 13.08 -11.74 -10.52
N SER A 127 12.03 -11.79 -9.71
CA SER A 127 11.11 -10.68 -9.53
C SER A 127 11.51 -9.83 -8.31
N ASN A 128 11.44 -8.52 -8.46
CA ASN A 128 11.38 -7.61 -7.31
C ASN A 128 9.93 -7.44 -6.87
N VAL A 129 9.70 -7.45 -5.57
CA VAL A 129 8.36 -7.26 -5.00
C VAL A 129 8.37 -6.09 -4.03
N LEU A 130 7.53 -5.10 -4.31
CA LEU A 130 7.22 -4.00 -3.40
C LEU A 130 5.98 -4.37 -2.59
N ILE A 131 6.05 -4.28 -1.27
CA ILE A 131 4.88 -4.37 -0.41
C ILE A 131 4.70 -3.03 0.29
N TYR A 132 3.52 -2.47 0.16
CA TYR A 132 3.10 -1.27 0.88
C TYR A 132 1.85 -1.56 1.68
N LEU A 133 1.93 -1.34 2.99
CA LEU A 133 0.82 -1.51 3.91
C LEU A 133 0.50 -0.16 4.54
N THR A 134 -0.74 0.28 4.44
CA THR A 134 -1.22 1.50 5.09
C THR A 134 -2.48 1.21 5.90
N GLY A 135 -2.56 1.83 7.06
CA GLY A 135 -3.65 1.61 8.01
C GLY A 135 -3.24 1.96 9.43
N HIS A 136 -4.02 1.50 10.40
CA HIS A 136 -3.64 1.56 11.80
C HIS A 136 -2.75 0.37 12.16
N GLY A 137 -1.70 0.61 12.95
CA GLY A 137 -0.69 -0.39 13.28
C GLY A 137 -1.21 -1.56 14.11
N GLY A 138 -0.52 -2.68 13.96
CA GLY A 138 -0.70 -3.93 14.69
C GLY A 138 0.52 -4.84 14.46
N ASP A 139 0.61 -6.01 15.09
CA ASP A 139 1.78 -6.91 15.02
C ASP A 139 2.00 -7.58 13.64
N GLY A 140 3.22 -7.57 13.09
CA GLY A 140 3.60 -7.74 11.69
C GLY A 140 4.20 -9.08 11.17
N TYR A 141 4.86 -9.11 9.97
CA TYR A 141 5.27 -10.31 9.19
C TYR A 141 6.65 -10.25 8.51
N ASN A 142 7.08 -11.37 7.87
CA ASN A 142 8.41 -11.73 7.34
C ASN A 142 8.62 -11.51 5.84
N GLU A 143 9.87 -11.14 5.48
CA GLU A 143 10.57 -11.07 4.17
C GLU A 143 9.99 -10.17 3.09
N LEU A 144 10.73 -9.05 2.77
CA LEU A 144 10.58 -8.26 1.55
C LEU A 144 10.99 -6.80 1.83
N LEU A 145 10.99 -5.93 0.83
CA LEU A 145 10.99 -4.49 1.09
C LEU A 145 9.64 -4.12 1.71
N LEU A 146 9.63 -3.90 3.01
CA LEU A 146 8.47 -3.48 3.77
C LEU A 146 8.54 -1.97 3.98
N ILE A 147 7.57 -1.25 3.43
CA ILE A 147 7.37 0.17 3.74
C ILE A 147 6.12 0.25 4.60
N ALA A 148 6.28 0.65 5.86
CA ALA A 148 5.18 0.82 6.79
C ALA A 148 4.93 2.30 7.05
N ASP A 149 3.68 2.74 6.82
CA ASP A 149 3.25 4.12 7.02
C ASP A 149 2.07 4.16 7.99
N THR A 150 2.38 4.32 9.27
CA THR A 150 1.43 4.36 10.38
C THR A 150 2.12 4.82 11.66
N CYS A 151 1.35 5.18 12.68
CA CYS A 151 1.90 5.42 14.02
C CYS A 151 2.63 4.17 14.52
N GLN A 152 3.81 4.36 15.14
CA GLN A 152 4.67 3.29 15.67
C GLN A 152 5.04 2.23 14.62
N SER A 153 5.16 2.62 13.36
CA SER A 153 5.30 1.71 12.24
C SER A 153 6.57 0.85 12.29
N GLU A 154 7.62 1.30 12.96
CA GLU A 154 8.80 0.46 13.25
C GLU A 154 8.43 -0.83 14.00
N SER A 155 7.39 -0.81 14.86
CA SER A 155 6.93 -1.98 15.61
C SER A 155 6.50 -3.14 14.70
N MET A 156 6.11 -2.84 13.46
CA MET A 156 5.65 -3.83 12.49
C MET A 156 6.78 -4.73 11.99
N TYR A 157 8.04 -4.28 12.06
CA TYR A 157 9.18 -5.06 11.58
C TYR A 157 10.27 -5.32 12.63
N GLN A 158 10.12 -4.84 13.87
CA GLN A 158 11.08 -5.12 14.94
C GLN A 158 11.32 -6.60 15.21
N ARG A 159 10.32 -7.44 14.93
CA ARG A 159 10.41 -8.91 15.08
C ARG A 159 10.66 -9.65 13.78
N VAL A 160 11.06 -8.92 12.75
CA VAL A 160 11.45 -9.52 11.48
C VAL A 160 12.92 -9.91 11.57
N TYR A 161 13.17 -11.18 11.76
CA TYR A 161 14.52 -11.76 11.94
C TYR A 161 15.06 -12.40 10.65
N SER A 162 14.34 -12.29 9.56
CA SER A 162 14.75 -12.87 8.29
C SER A 162 15.97 -12.16 7.72
N PRO A 163 17.01 -12.87 7.23
CA PRO A 163 18.24 -12.26 6.74
C PRO A 163 18.10 -11.51 5.40
N ARG A 164 16.91 -11.42 4.82
CA ARG A 164 16.65 -10.81 3.51
C ARG A 164 15.53 -9.78 3.52
N VAL A 165 15.35 -9.09 4.66
CA VAL A 165 14.34 -8.06 4.79
C VAL A 165 14.98 -6.69 4.85
N LEU A 166 14.53 -5.79 3.99
CA LEU A 166 14.70 -4.36 4.14
C LEU A 166 13.36 -3.77 4.57
N ALA A 167 13.32 -3.19 5.73
CA ALA A 167 12.14 -2.51 6.23
C ALA A 167 12.43 -1.03 6.45
N THR A 168 11.48 -0.18 6.13
CA THR A 168 11.51 1.25 6.41
C THR A 168 10.13 1.71 6.89
N SER A 169 10.11 2.74 7.71
CA SER A 169 8.89 3.25 8.32
C SER A 169 8.87 4.76 8.39
N SER A 170 7.67 5.33 8.50
CA SER A 170 7.45 6.77 8.70
C SER A 170 7.67 7.22 10.16
N SER A 171 7.64 6.29 11.13
CA SER A 171 7.80 6.60 12.57
C SER A 171 8.50 5.48 13.33
N LEU A 172 9.18 5.84 14.41
CA LEU A 172 9.79 4.91 15.36
C LEU A 172 8.75 4.39 16.35
N VAL A 173 9.11 3.37 17.13
CA VAL A 173 8.29 2.91 18.26
C VAL A 173 8.10 4.03 19.26
N GLY A 174 6.86 4.29 19.63
CA GLY A 174 6.48 5.39 20.53
C GLY A 174 6.28 6.74 19.84
N GLU A 175 6.48 6.82 18.52
CA GLU A 175 6.20 8.01 17.72
C GLU A 175 4.90 7.87 16.93
N ASP A 176 4.19 8.98 16.79
CA ASP A 176 3.00 9.04 15.94
C ASP A 176 3.36 9.51 14.54
N SER A 177 2.75 8.89 13.53
CA SER A 177 2.73 9.43 12.17
C SER A 177 1.72 10.57 12.13
N LEU A 178 2.21 11.76 11.81
CA LEU A 178 1.38 12.97 11.86
C LEU A 178 0.64 13.16 10.55
N SER A 179 -0.67 13.33 10.65
CA SER A 179 -1.53 13.66 9.52
C SER A 179 -1.46 15.15 9.19
N HIS A 180 -1.32 15.46 7.91
CA HIS A 180 -1.21 16.83 7.41
C HIS A 180 -2.35 17.21 6.46
N HIS A 181 -2.40 18.49 6.15
CA HIS A 181 -3.39 19.05 5.23
C HIS A 181 -4.82 18.72 5.62
N VAL A 182 -5.27 19.33 6.73
CA VAL A 182 -6.69 19.28 7.12
C VAL A 182 -7.53 19.96 6.06
N ASP A 183 -8.42 19.23 5.43
CA ASP A 183 -9.49 19.82 4.65
C ASP A 183 -10.74 19.95 5.53
N ARG A 184 -11.04 21.17 5.94
CA ARG A 184 -12.17 21.47 6.82
C ARG A 184 -13.52 21.24 6.15
N SER A 185 -13.58 21.25 4.83
CA SER A 185 -14.83 21.07 4.08
C SER A 185 -15.31 19.63 4.11
N ILE A 186 -14.38 18.68 4.18
CA ILE A 186 -14.68 17.24 4.24
C ILE A 186 -14.40 16.61 5.61
N GLY A 187 -13.84 17.39 6.55
CA GLY A 187 -13.66 16.99 7.95
C GLY A 187 -12.63 15.88 8.18
N VAL A 188 -11.63 15.75 7.29
CA VAL A 188 -10.57 14.73 7.39
C VAL A 188 -9.19 15.31 7.13
N TYR A 189 -8.15 14.58 7.55
CA TYR A 189 -6.79 14.80 7.09
C TYR A 189 -6.58 14.13 5.73
N ILE A 190 -5.80 14.76 4.87
CA ILE A 190 -5.63 14.31 3.48
C ILE A 190 -4.43 13.38 3.32
N ILE A 191 -3.33 13.62 4.04
CA ILE A 191 -2.10 12.81 3.98
C ILE A 191 -1.50 12.60 5.36
N ASP A 192 -0.69 11.54 5.50
CA ASP A 192 0.25 11.36 6.60
C ASP A 192 1.62 11.95 6.23
N ARG A 193 2.43 12.30 7.23
CA ARG A 193 3.77 12.86 7.05
C ARG A 193 4.81 11.75 7.06
#